data_e3da62ca8374b7d9b897db98f2800d7c
#
_entry.id   e3da62ca8374b7d9b897db98f2800d7c
#
_cell.length_a   1.000
_cell.length_b   1.000
_cell.length_c   1.000
_cell.angle_alpha   90.00
_cell.angle_beta   90.00
_cell.angle_gamma   90.00
#
_symmetry.space_group_name_H-M   'P 1'
#
loop_
_entity.id
_entity.type
_entity.pdbx_description
1 polymer ?
#
loop_
_entity_poly.entity_id
_entity_poly.type
_entity_poly.pdbx_seq_one_letter_code
_entity_poly.pdbx_strand_id
1 'polypeptide(L)'
;MSHCQRNTDSDWNTIRAHSRASKKNLKKVWCETKRNEPKYVKLGSFEKIYVSMRKQWKEANSGIRGVGPLTCYDLCMYICKKYSVSLNDRVWLMGYGPQRAANKLKIWKGSAECKKCNITGESYVMLKDVVAAFQKSTFEYDKEKVKNGNEDDVESYMCCWENELRKKD
;
A
#
# COMPACT_ATOMS: atom_id res chain seq x y z
N MET A 1 -2.67 -17.25 -8.61
CA MET A 1 -2.64 -15.77 -8.82
C MET A 1 -1.82 -15.19 -7.68
N SER A 2 -0.75 -14.45 -7.99
CA SER A 2 0.07 -13.86 -6.92
C SER A 2 -0.76 -12.80 -6.19
N HIS A 3 -0.81 -12.88 -4.86
CA HIS A 3 -1.56 -11.95 -4.01
C HIS A 3 -1.07 -10.49 -4.09
N CYS A 4 -0.05 -10.24 -4.89
CA CYS A 4 0.60 -8.93 -5.02
C CYS A 4 0.20 -8.16 -6.28
N GLN A 5 -0.52 -8.78 -7.24
CA GLN A 5 -0.97 -8.05 -8.42
C GLN A 5 -2.23 -7.25 -8.09
N ARG A 6 -2.11 -5.92 -8.16
CA ARG A 6 -3.25 -5.04 -8.26
C ARG A 6 -3.73 -5.05 -9.71
N ASN A 7 -4.99 -5.35 -9.92
CA ASN A 7 -5.62 -5.07 -11.21
C ASN A 7 -5.68 -3.55 -11.38
N THR A 8 -5.10 -3.05 -12.46
CA THR A 8 -5.06 -1.62 -12.79
C THR A 8 -6.38 -1.10 -13.38
N ASP A 9 -7.36 -1.98 -13.54
CA ASP A 9 -8.65 -1.63 -14.08
C ASP A 9 -9.49 -0.81 -13.10
N SER A 10 -10.30 0.08 -13.61
CA SER A 10 -11.17 1.03 -12.91
C SER A 10 -12.25 0.39 -12.04
N ASP A 11 -12.19 -0.91 -11.78
CA ASP A 11 -13.17 -1.70 -11.05
C ASP A 11 -12.73 -1.94 -9.59
N TRP A 12 -13.68 -2.34 -8.72
CA TRP A 12 -13.45 -2.69 -7.33
C TRP A 12 -12.39 -3.81 -7.11
N ASN A 13 -12.01 -4.52 -8.17
CA ASN A 13 -10.93 -5.50 -8.18
C ASN A 13 -9.52 -4.90 -7.93
N THR A 14 -9.40 -3.56 -7.91
CA THR A 14 -8.16 -2.88 -7.47
C THR A 14 -7.85 -3.11 -5.98
N ILE A 15 -8.85 -3.49 -5.19
CA ILE A 15 -8.68 -3.83 -3.78
C ILE A 15 -8.08 -5.23 -3.69
N ARG A 16 -7.01 -5.37 -2.90
CA ARG A 16 -6.30 -6.65 -2.74
C ARG A 16 -7.22 -7.75 -2.23
N ALA A 17 -7.08 -8.94 -2.82
CA ALA A 17 -7.93 -10.11 -2.58
C ALA A 17 -7.92 -10.63 -1.12
N HIS A 18 -6.96 -10.19 -0.29
CA HIS A 18 -6.87 -10.60 1.10
C HIS A 18 -7.65 -9.72 2.09
N SER A 19 -8.50 -8.83 1.58
CA SER A 19 -9.46 -8.14 2.44
C SER A 19 -10.39 -9.15 3.13
N ARG A 20 -10.59 -8.98 4.45
CA ARG A 20 -11.54 -9.80 5.22
C ARG A 20 -12.99 -9.43 4.96
N ALA A 21 -13.24 -8.35 4.23
CA ALA A 21 -14.58 -7.95 3.87
C ALA A 21 -15.15 -8.89 2.79
N SER A 22 -16.46 -9.15 2.86
CA SER A 22 -17.15 -9.88 1.81
C SER A 22 -17.11 -9.11 0.49
N LYS A 23 -17.24 -9.81 -0.65
CA LYS A 23 -17.32 -9.17 -1.98
C LYS A 23 -18.43 -8.10 -2.04
N LYS A 24 -19.58 -8.37 -1.42
CA LYS A 24 -20.70 -7.39 -1.32
C LYS A 24 -20.25 -6.12 -0.59
N ASN A 25 -19.56 -6.27 0.53
CA ASN A 25 -19.07 -5.14 1.33
C ASN A 25 -17.99 -4.37 0.58
N LEU A 26 -17.05 -5.05 -0.08
CA LEU A 26 -16.01 -4.40 -0.89
C LEU A 26 -16.62 -3.59 -2.04
N LYS A 27 -17.62 -4.14 -2.73
CA LYS A 27 -18.34 -3.43 -3.80
C LYS A 27 -19.05 -2.17 -3.26
N LYS A 28 -19.69 -2.27 -2.09
CA LYS A 28 -20.31 -1.11 -1.43
C LYS A 28 -19.27 -0.03 -1.12
N VAL A 29 -18.17 -0.42 -0.47
CA VAL A 29 -17.06 0.49 -0.12
C VAL A 29 -16.48 1.15 -1.37
N TRP A 30 -16.28 0.40 -2.45
CA TRP A 30 -15.81 0.90 -3.73
C TRP A 30 -16.78 1.95 -4.31
N CYS A 31 -18.06 1.63 -4.43
CA CYS A 31 -19.06 2.55 -4.98
C CYS A 31 -19.15 3.85 -4.18
N GLU A 32 -19.09 3.77 -2.85
CA GLU A 32 -19.13 4.97 -2.00
C GLU A 32 -17.82 5.77 -2.09
N THR A 33 -16.67 5.11 -2.21
CA THR A 33 -15.37 5.77 -2.45
C THR A 33 -15.41 6.54 -3.76
N LYS A 34 -15.91 5.92 -4.83
CA LYS A 34 -16.11 6.56 -6.14
C LYS A 34 -17.00 7.79 -6.06
N ARG A 35 -18.12 7.71 -5.34
CA ARG A 35 -19.03 8.84 -5.13
C ARG A 35 -18.39 10.00 -4.37
N ASN A 36 -17.46 9.69 -3.46
CA ASN A 36 -16.77 10.66 -2.61
C ASN A 36 -15.39 11.08 -3.14
N GLU A 37 -14.98 10.65 -4.34
CA GLU A 37 -13.67 11.04 -4.92
C GLU A 37 -13.38 12.54 -4.83
N PRO A 38 -14.31 13.47 -5.20
CA PRO A 38 -14.02 14.89 -5.11
C PRO A 38 -13.71 15.39 -3.69
N LYS A 39 -14.32 14.75 -2.68
CA LYS A 39 -14.05 15.05 -1.27
C LYS A 39 -12.65 14.62 -0.86
N TYR A 40 -12.22 13.42 -1.30
CA TYR A 40 -10.89 12.93 -0.98
C TYR A 40 -9.80 13.73 -1.68
N VAL A 41 -9.98 14.05 -2.96
CA VAL A 41 -9.01 14.86 -3.74
C VAL A 41 -8.75 16.22 -3.09
N LYS A 42 -9.79 16.88 -2.55
CA LYS A 42 -9.65 18.16 -1.84
C LYS A 42 -8.75 18.11 -0.60
N LEU A 43 -8.50 16.92 -0.04
CA LEU A 43 -7.59 16.75 1.09
C LEU A 43 -6.12 16.92 0.71
N GLY A 44 -5.76 16.75 -0.56
CA GLY A 44 -4.50 17.15 -1.17
C GLY A 44 -3.26 16.33 -0.77
N SER A 45 -3.36 15.35 0.12
CA SER A 45 -2.23 14.48 0.47
C SER A 45 -2.66 13.06 0.79
N PHE A 46 -1.79 12.09 0.52
CA PHE A 46 -2.01 10.69 0.84
C PHE A 46 -2.43 10.49 2.30
N GLU A 47 -1.70 11.11 3.24
CA GLU A 47 -1.92 10.92 4.67
C GLU A 47 -3.32 11.36 5.09
N LYS A 48 -3.77 12.52 4.62
CA LYS A 48 -5.12 13.04 4.94
C LYS A 48 -6.22 12.18 4.31
N ILE A 49 -6.03 11.73 3.06
CA ILE A 49 -6.97 10.84 2.37
C ILE A 49 -7.06 9.52 3.13
N TYR A 50 -5.92 8.90 3.45
CA TYR A 50 -5.85 7.63 4.17
C TYR A 50 -6.56 7.70 5.53
N VAL A 51 -6.25 8.72 6.34
CA VAL A 51 -6.88 8.91 7.65
C VAL A 51 -8.38 9.13 7.52
N SER A 52 -8.82 9.91 6.52
CA SER A 52 -10.24 10.12 6.25
C SER A 52 -10.96 8.81 5.91
N MET A 53 -10.34 7.98 5.05
CA MET A 53 -10.87 6.65 4.70
C MET A 53 -10.89 5.72 5.91
N ARG A 54 -9.82 5.68 6.71
CA ARG A 54 -9.75 4.90 7.95
C ARG A 54 -10.86 5.25 8.92
N LYS A 55 -11.15 6.55 9.08
CA LYS A 55 -12.25 7.04 9.92
C LYS A 55 -13.62 6.64 9.36
N GLN A 56 -13.83 6.81 8.07
CA GLN A 56 -15.10 6.50 7.42
C GLN A 56 -15.42 5.01 7.47
N TRP A 57 -14.42 4.15 7.18
CA TRP A 57 -14.61 2.71 7.04
C TRP A 57 -14.38 1.92 8.32
N LYS A 58 -14.12 2.57 9.45
CA LYS A 58 -14.12 1.89 10.75
C LYS A 58 -15.48 1.25 10.98
N GLU A 59 -15.52 -0.01 11.40
CA GLU A 59 -16.76 -0.77 11.58
C GLU A 59 -17.79 -0.02 12.43
N ALA A 60 -17.34 0.62 13.52
CA ALA A 60 -18.20 1.41 14.40
C ALA A 60 -18.91 2.57 13.68
N ASN A 61 -18.36 3.10 12.58
CA ASN A 61 -18.90 4.23 11.83
C ASN A 61 -19.68 3.80 10.59
N SER A 62 -19.26 2.70 9.95
CA SER A 62 -19.80 2.25 8.66
C SER A 62 -20.75 1.05 8.78
N GLY A 63 -20.67 0.31 9.87
CA GLY A 63 -21.32 -1.00 10.03
C GLY A 63 -20.79 -2.09 9.11
N ILE A 64 -19.68 -1.83 8.40
CA ILE A 64 -19.09 -2.76 7.40
C ILE A 64 -17.90 -3.47 8.02
N ARG A 65 -18.02 -4.78 8.20
CA ARG A 65 -16.95 -5.63 8.73
C ARG A 65 -15.87 -5.91 7.70
N GLY A 66 -14.63 -6.06 8.16
CA GLY A 66 -13.51 -6.56 7.39
C GLY A 66 -12.79 -5.51 6.54
N VAL A 67 -13.19 -4.24 6.58
CA VAL A 67 -12.47 -3.13 5.94
C VAL A 67 -11.35 -2.67 6.87
N GLY A 68 -10.15 -3.14 6.61
CA GLY A 68 -8.96 -2.87 7.41
C GLY A 68 -8.04 -1.79 6.82
N PRO A 69 -6.87 -1.59 7.46
CA PRO A 69 -5.85 -0.65 7.00
C PRO A 69 -5.45 -0.85 5.55
N LEU A 70 -5.25 -2.10 5.13
CA LEU A 70 -4.81 -2.42 3.77
C LEU A 70 -5.88 -2.10 2.71
N THR A 71 -7.16 -2.36 3.00
CA THR A 71 -8.26 -1.96 2.10
C THR A 71 -8.31 -0.44 1.94
N CYS A 72 -8.18 0.30 3.04
CA CYS A 72 -8.14 1.77 2.99
C CYS A 72 -6.91 2.28 2.23
N TYR A 73 -5.78 1.60 2.37
CA TYR A 73 -4.57 1.91 1.60
C TYR A 73 -4.80 1.73 0.10
N ASP A 74 -5.34 0.59 -0.34
CA ASP A 74 -5.61 0.32 -1.76
C ASP A 74 -6.57 1.36 -2.36
N LEU A 75 -7.62 1.74 -1.63
CA LEU A 75 -8.55 2.79 -2.04
C LEU A 75 -7.87 4.16 -2.11
N CYS A 76 -7.03 4.48 -1.13
CA CYS A 76 -6.25 5.72 -1.12
C CYS A 76 -5.29 5.77 -2.32
N MET A 77 -4.59 4.68 -2.61
CA MET A 77 -3.69 4.57 -3.75
C MET A 77 -4.43 4.73 -5.08
N TYR A 78 -5.65 4.19 -5.20
CA TYR A 78 -6.49 4.44 -6.37
C TYR A 78 -6.75 5.94 -6.56
N ILE A 79 -7.13 6.67 -5.51
CA ILE A 79 -7.35 8.12 -5.58
C ILE A 79 -6.05 8.85 -5.94
N CYS A 80 -4.96 8.52 -5.26
CA CYS A 80 -3.67 9.17 -5.50
C CYS A 80 -3.20 8.97 -6.94
N LYS A 81 -3.30 7.76 -7.49
CA LYS A 81 -2.97 7.47 -8.89
C LYS A 81 -3.84 8.24 -9.86
N LYS A 82 -5.17 8.18 -9.67
CA LYS A 82 -6.14 8.80 -10.58
C LYS A 82 -5.98 10.32 -10.66
N TYR A 83 -5.66 10.96 -9.54
CA TYR A 83 -5.62 12.42 -9.41
C TYR A 83 -4.22 12.98 -9.19
N SER A 84 -3.19 12.17 -9.43
CA SER A 84 -1.78 12.57 -9.33
C SER A 84 -1.41 13.18 -7.96
N VAL A 85 -1.98 12.64 -6.88
CA VAL A 85 -1.61 13.04 -5.51
C VAL A 85 -0.27 12.42 -5.17
N SER A 86 0.72 13.25 -4.82
CA SER A 86 2.07 12.80 -4.49
C SER A 86 2.11 11.90 -3.24
N LEU A 87 2.93 10.87 -3.31
CA LEU A 87 3.29 10.01 -2.16
C LEU A 87 4.54 10.53 -1.42
N ASN A 88 5.14 11.62 -1.91
CA ASN A 88 6.33 12.26 -1.32
C ASN A 88 7.52 11.31 -1.18
N ASP A 89 7.78 10.51 -2.19
CA ASP A 89 8.83 9.46 -2.25
C ASP A 89 8.75 8.42 -1.11
N ARG A 90 7.58 8.22 -0.52
CA ARG A 90 7.37 7.29 0.59
C ARG A 90 6.80 5.97 0.11
N VAL A 91 7.56 4.91 0.30
CA VAL A 91 7.09 3.52 0.16
C VAL A 91 6.45 3.10 1.48
N TRP A 92 5.14 3.01 1.49
CA TRP A 92 4.35 2.67 2.67
C TRP A 92 4.37 1.17 2.90
N LEU A 93 4.83 0.75 4.08
CA LEU A 93 4.99 -0.66 4.43
C LEU A 93 3.66 -1.24 4.95
N MET A 94 2.68 -1.31 4.05
CA MET A 94 1.33 -1.76 4.37
C MET A 94 1.19 -3.28 4.27
N GLY A 95 0.84 -3.88 5.39
CA GLY A 95 0.68 -5.34 5.47
C GLY A 95 1.98 -6.11 5.67
N TYR A 96 1.86 -7.44 5.80
CA TYR A 96 2.99 -8.30 6.19
C TYR A 96 4.05 -8.49 5.09
N GLY A 97 3.66 -8.51 3.81
CA GLY A 97 4.59 -8.74 2.71
C GLY A 97 5.67 -7.66 2.62
N PRO A 98 5.31 -6.37 2.43
CA PRO A 98 6.28 -5.29 2.40
C PRO A 98 7.09 -5.14 3.70
N GLN A 99 6.48 -5.42 4.87
CA GLN A 99 7.19 -5.38 6.16
C GLN A 99 8.26 -6.47 6.26
N ARG A 100 7.97 -7.70 5.81
CA ARG A 100 8.94 -8.79 5.78
C ARG A 100 10.05 -8.53 4.77
N ALA A 101 9.71 -7.99 3.59
CA ALA A 101 10.69 -7.56 2.61
C ALA A 101 11.63 -6.52 3.19
N ALA A 102 11.10 -5.49 3.84
CA ALA A 102 11.88 -4.47 4.51
C ALA A 102 12.78 -5.04 5.62
N ASN A 103 12.31 -6.06 6.34
CA ASN A 103 13.11 -6.77 7.34
C ASN A 103 14.28 -7.55 6.69
N LYS A 104 14.03 -8.31 5.61
CA LYS A 104 15.08 -9.00 4.85
C LYS A 104 16.11 -8.02 4.28
N LEU A 105 15.67 -6.84 3.86
CA LEU A 105 16.53 -5.75 3.37
C LEU A 105 17.20 -4.93 4.49
N LYS A 106 16.95 -5.25 5.75
CA LYS A 106 17.47 -4.54 6.95
C LYS A 106 17.08 -3.06 7.05
N ILE A 107 15.94 -2.69 6.47
CA ILE A 107 15.37 -1.34 6.49
C ILE A 107 14.01 -1.29 7.21
N TRP A 108 13.78 -2.21 8.17
CA TRP A 108 12.57 -2.30 9.00
C TRP A 108 12.81 -1.72 10.40
N LYS A 109 11.90 -1.96 11.31
CA LYS A 109 11.89 -1.43 12.68
C LYS A 109 13.28 -1.44 13.34
N GLY A 110 13.68 -0.28 13.85
CA GLY A 110 14.99 -0.07 14.46
C GLY A 110 16.08 0.41 13.48
N SER A 111 15.84 0.37 12.17
CA SER A 111 16.74 0.99 11.20
C SER A 111 16.50 2.50 11.10
N ALA A 112 17.52 3.24 10.68
CA ALA A 112 17.42 4.70 10.45
C ALA A 112 16.49 5.05 9.29
N GLU A 113 16.30 4.13 8.34
CA GLU A 113 15.49 4.29 7.13
C GLU A 113 13.99 4.16 7.42
N CYS A 114 13.60 3.31 8.39
CA CYS A 114 12.20 3.09 8.73
C CYS A 114 11.66 4.20 9.62
N LYS A 115 10.70 4.95 9.10
CA LYS A 115 10.07 6.06 9.78
C LYS A 115 8.59 5.77 10.05
N LYS A 116 8.07 6.35 11.11
CA LYS A 116 6.65 6.32 11.45
C LYS A 116 6.01 7.66 11.13
N CYS A 117 4.94 7.65 10.38
CA CYS A 117 4.19 8.87 10.08
C CYS A 117 3.29 9.25 11.26
N ASN A 118 3.44 10.45 11.79
CA ASN A 118 2.64 10.95 12.91
C ASN A 118 1.16 11.14 12.57
N ILE A 119 0.82 11.34 11.29
CA ILE A 119 -0.56 11.56 10.83
C ILE A 119 -1.29 10.22 10.68
N THR A 120 -0.67 9.25 10.00
CA THR A 120 -1.31 7.96 9.69
C THR A 120 -1.07 6.91 10.77
N GLY A 121 -0.01 7.03 11.54
CA GLY A 121 0.49 5.99 12.44
C GLY A 121 1.17 4.82 11.73
N GLU A 122 1.24 4.82 10.40
CA GLU A 122 1.82 3.75 9.59
C GLU A 122 3.32 3.99 9.36
N SER A 123 4.04 2.91 9.07
CA SER A 123 5.47 2.97 8.79
C SER A 123 5.74 3.11 7.29
N TYR A 124 6.79 3.83 6.95
CA TYR A 124 7.27 4.00 5.59
C TYR A 124 8.80 4.04 5.53
N VAL A 125 9.33 3.84 4.34
CA VAL A 125 10.75 4.03 3.99
C VAL A 125 10.81 4.92 2.75
N MET A 126 11.83 5.75 2.62
CA MET A 126 11.98 6.56 1.42
C MET A 126 12.32 5.67 0.21
N LEU A 127 11.78 5.97 -0.95
CA LEU A 127 11.98 5.18 -2.18
C LEU A 127 13.47 4.97 -2.47
N LYS A 128 14.28 6.04 -2.36
CA LYS A 128 15.74 5.96 -2.54
C LYS A 128 16.42 4.96 -1.61
N ASP A 129 15.94 4.86 -0.36
CA ASP A 129 16.53 3.95 0.64
C ASP A 129 16.16 2.49 0.36
N VAL A 130 14.95 2.25 -0.17
CA VAL A 130 14.54 0.92 -0.65
C VAL A 130 15.42 0.49 -1.83
N VAL A 131 15.61 1.38 -2.82
CA VAL A 131 16.48 1.11 -3.98
C VAL A 131 17.90 0.79 -3.52
N ALA A 132 18.47 1.61 -2.63
CA ALA A 132 19.80 1.39 -2.09
C ALA A 132 19.93 0.07 -1.30
N ALA A 133 18.89 -0.31 -0.56
CA ALA A 133 18.85 -1.56 0.19
C ALA A 133 18.83 -2.79 -0.73
N PHE A 134 18.07 -2.76 -1.82
CA PHE A 134 18.11 -3.81 -2.85
C PHE A 134 19.49 -3.92 -3.51
N GLN A 135 20.13 -2.80 -3.84
CA GLN A 135 21.47 -2.77 -4.43
C GLN A 135 22.55 -3.38 -3.53
N LYS A 136 22.41 -3.22 -2.21
CA LYS A 136 23.33 -3.79 -1.20
C LYS A 136 22.99 -5.23 -0.83
N SER A 137 21.82 -5.72 -1.22
CA SER A 137 21.32 -7.05 -0.88
C SER A 137 22.09 -8.13 -1.65
N THR A 138 22.26 -9.28 -1.03
CA THR A 138 22.80 -10.50 -1.67
C THR A 138 21.71 -11.32 -2.38
N PHE A 139 20.46 -10.94 -2.23
CA PHE A 139 19.34 -11.61 -2.87
C PHE A 139 19.19 -11.19 -4.33
N GLU A 140 18.76 -12.12 -5.17
CA GLU A 140 18.33 -11.79 -6.52
C GLU A 140 17.07 -10.93 -6.52
N TYR A 141 17.03 -9.91 -7.36
CA TYR A 141 15.89 -9.04 -7.54
C TYR A 141 15.83 -8.46 -8.96
N ASP A 142 14.66 -8.03 -9.40
CA ASP A 142 14.45 -7.35 -10.67
C ASP A 142 14.90 -5.88 -10.55
N LYS A 143 16.08 -5.59 -11.09
CA LYS A 143 16.72 -4.27 -11.02
C LYS A 143 15.88 -3.20 -11.69
N GLU A 144 15.26 -3.52 -12.82
CA GLU A 144 14.45 -2.56 -13.58
C GLU A 144 13.18 -2.16 -12.84
N LYS A 145 12.47 -3.14 -12.25
CA LYS A 145 11.28 -2.86 -11.44
C LYS A 145 11.57 -2.01 -10.21
N VAL A 146 12.70 -2.24 -9.56
CA VAL A 146 13.09 -1.48 -8.37
C VAL A 146 13.57 -0.07 -8.73
N LYS A 147 14.40 0.06 -9.78
CA LYS A 147 15.00 1.33 -10.18
C LYS A 147 14.00 2.29 -10.83
N ASN A 148 13.10 1.75 -11.66
CA ASN A 148 12.19 2.55 -12.49
C ASN A 148 10.75 2.57 -11.94
N GLY A 149 10.46 1.82 -10.87
CA GLY A 149 9.15 1.79 -10.22
C GLY A 149 8.89 3.04 -9.40
N ASN A 150 7.65 3.50 -9.39
CA ASN A 150 7.19 4.48 -8.40
C ASN A 150 6.99 3.82 -7.03
N GLU A 151 6.61 4.60 -6.02
CA GLU A 151 6.49 4.14 -4.63
C GLU A 151 5.52 2.96 -4.47
N ASP A 152 4.40 2.97 -5.22
CA ASP A 152 3.39 1.93 -5.18
C ASP A 152 3.85 0.66 -5.91
N ASP A 153 4.51 0.82 -7.06
CA ASP A 153 5.06 -0.28 -7.83
C ASP A 153 6.15 -1.00 -7.03
N VAL A 154 7.01 -0.25 -6.35
CA VAL A 154 8.08 -0.79 -5.50
C VAL A 154 7.50 -1.48 -4.25
N GLU A 155 6.47 -0.92 -3.60
CA GLU A 155 5.77 -1.59 -2.48
C GLU A 155 5.17 -2.93 -2.91
N SER A 156 4.49 -2.93 -4.04
CA SER A 156 3.90 -4.14 -4.62
C SER A 156 4.97 -5.16 -5.00
N TYR A 157 6.08 -4.70 -5.58
CA TYR A 157 7.22 -5.56 -5.89
C TYR A 157 7.84 -6.18 -4.64
N MET A 158 8.06 -5.41 -3.58
CA MET A 158 8.58 -5.92 -2.30
C MET A 158 7.72 -7.08 -1.77
N CYS A 159 6.39 -6.93 -1.82
CA CYS A 159 5.47 -7.96 -1.38
C CYS A 159 5.60 -9.25 -2.22
N CYS A 160 5.67 -9.13 -3.55
CA CYS A 160 5.81 -10.27 -4.47
C CYS A 160 7.17 -10.96 -4.30
N TRP A 161 8.23 -10.18 -4.26
CA TRP A 161 9.61 -10.66 -4.09
C TRP A 161 9.78 -11.47 -2.80
N GLU A 162 9.25 -10.98 -1.69
CA GLU A 162 9.31 -11.70 -0.41
C GLU A 162 8.54 -13.03 -0.46
N ASN A 163 7.38 -13.06 -1.11
CA ASN A 163 6.61 -14.27 -1.29
C ASN A 163 7.32 -15.30 -2.18
N GLU A 164 8.05 -14.86 -3.21
CA GLU A 164 8.84 -15.74 -4.08
C GLU A 164 10.04 -16.35 -3.33
N LEU A 165 10.73 -15.55 -2.51
CA LEU A 165 11.82 -16.05 -1.67
C LEU A 165 11.36 -17.16 -0.73
N ARG A 166 10.21 -16.99 -0.07
CA ARG A 166 9.67 -18.01 0.85
C ARG A 166 9.24 -19.32 0.18
N LYS A 167 9.02 -19.33 -1.12
CA LYS A 167 8.72 -20.57 -1.86
C LYS A 167 9.98 -21.35 -2.22
N LYS A 168 11.15 -20.70 -2.13
CA LYS A 168 12.46 -21.33 -2.41
C LYS A 168 13.14 -21.86 -1.15
N ASP A 169 12.71 -21.38 0.04
CA ASP A 169 13.10 -21.88 1.37
C ASP A 169 12.22 -23.08 1.76
#